data_af4f616b58a7cc880499edd52ead5e99
#
_entry.id   af4f616b58a7cc880499edd52ead5e99
#
_cell.length_a   1.000
_cell.length_b   1.000
_cell.length_c   1.000
_cell.angle_alpha   90.00
_cell.angle_beta   90.00
_cell.angle_gamma   90.00
#
_symmetry.space_group_name_H-M   'P 1'
#
loop_
_entity.id
_entity.type
_entity.pdbx_description
1 polymer ?
#
loop_
_entity_poly.entity_id
_entity_poly.type
_entity_poly.pdbx_seq_one_letter_code
_entity_poly.pdbx_strand_id
1 'polypeptide(L)'
;MKIRYFLRSWILKTSTLIIFSTLVTMLIMFLIIGSSLYRHLSAYILEQSTKYTDSIAEQVQQRLNSTLSEIDSNIQQLCNDIQIQNILYRSQNNNVLSSEDQMTLRQKVMETLNYTDAVQQIEIYTAASPHQIYPFAQKSIFDFLTKTELDLIDEQNGKIVWLSNTKQENSYIRAGKRLLLSDYQFVHGGYLVMLLRPDFLEFFQEDFQQFSNSAVFLKDTTGNLIYFSSNNPEISIDTVTSKSYRFVTSTSAYTNWELTICIPLDLLNQDLPWLNQTLLATFGMGATLSLFFCLLIARMISAPIRDMKKAMYISNGKLQKNLKVYWNSDMNELNLHYNQLVDKNNELIQEVFEKEIMKTKAEIEALQSQVNPHFIINALESVYWCLIKKGDLEN
;
A
#
# COMPACT_ATOMS: atom_id res chain seq x y z
N MET A 1 34.39 -9.67 -34.10
CA MET A 1 35.57 -9.86 -33.26
C MET A 1 36.06 -8.54 -32.63
N LYS A 2 36.11 -7.39 -33.33
CA LYS A 2 36.57 -6.09 -32.83
C LYS A 2 35.75 -5.50 -31.67
N ILE A 3 34.42 -5.70 -31.63
CA ILE A 3 33.55 -5.18 -30.56
C ILE A 3 33.79 -5.92 -29.23
N ARG A 4 34.03 -7.23 -29.24
CA ARG A 4 34.40 -8.02 -28.06
C ARG A 4 35.72 -7.63 -27.43
N TYR A 5 36.70 -7.28 -28.26
CA TYR A 5 38.02 -6.78 -27.82
C TYR A 5 37.94 -5.36 -27.24
N PHE A 6 37.12 -4.50 -27.85
CA PHE A 6 36.87 -3.14 -27.36
C PHE A 6 36.11 -3.13 -26.03
N LEU A 7 35.08 -3.91 -25.90
CA LEU A 7 34.33 -4.12 -24.64
C LEU A 7 35.25 -4.71 -23.55
N ARG A 8 36.09 -5.70 -23.87
CA ARG A 8 37.01 -6.31 -22.91
C ARG A 8 38.11 -5.35 -22.46
N SER A 9 38.63 -4.51 -23.34
CA SER A 9 39.62 -3.47 -22.97
C SER A 9 39.01 -2.28 -22.20
N TRP A 10 37.69 -2.05 -22.37
CA TRP A 10 36.99 -0.98 -21.69
C TRP A 10 36.54 -1.44 -20.27
N ILE A 11 36.11 -2.67 -20.15
CA ILE A 11 35.69 -3.29 -18.87
C ILE A 11 36.88 -3.56 -17.94
N LEU A 12 38.09 -3.79 -18.50
CA LEU A 12 39.31 -4.04 -17.72
C LEU A 12 39.99 -2.77 -17.19
N LYS A 13 39.48 -1.58 -17.48
CA LYS A 13 39.98 -0.36 -16.80
C LYS A 13 39.48 -0.34 -15.37
N THR A 14 40.38 -0.18 -14.40
CA THR A 14 40.04 -0.13 -12.97
C THR A 14 38.93 0.87 -12.66
N SER A 15 38.86 1.99 -13.35
CA SER A 15 37.79 2.99 -13.22
C SER A 15 36.42 2.47 -13.64
N THR A 16 36.33 1.76 -14.77
CA THR A 16 35.04 1.17 -15.23
C THR A 16 34.58 0.03 -14.33
N LEU A 17 35.51 -0.73 -13.78
CA LEU A 17 35.20 -1.83 -12.87
C LEU A 17 34.69 -1.30 -11.53
N ILE A 18 35.25 -0.24 -10.99
CA ILE A 18 34.76 0.42 -9.77
C ILE A 18 33.35 1.01 -10.02
N ILE A 19 33.18 1.76 -11.13
CA ILE A 19 31.86 2.32 -11.49
C ILE A 19 30.81 1.21 -11.61
N PHE A 20 31.14 0.15 -12.32
CA PHE A 20 30.20 -0.95 -12.53
C PHE A 20 29.88 -1.69 -11.24
N SER A 21 30.87 -1.99 -10.39
CA SER A 21 30.64 -2.69 -9.12
C SER A 21 29.82 -1.84 -8.16
N THR A 22 30.09 -0.55 -8.01
CA THR A 22 29.31 0.35 -7.14
C THR A 22 27.89 0.53 -7.65
N LEU A 23 27.68 0.63 -8.96
CA LEU A 23 26.36 0.76 -9.55
C LEU A 23 25.53 -0.53 -9.38
N VAL A 24 26.14 -1.70 -9.57
CA VAL A 24 25.49 -3.00 -9.36
C VAL A 24 25.13 -3.21 -7.89
N THR A 25 26.05 -2.93 -6.96
CA THR A 25 25.75 -3.09 -5.52
C THR A 25 24.64 -2.15 -5.06
N MET A 26 24.64 -0.89 -5.50
CA MET A 26 23.55 0.05 -5.21
C MET A 26 22.21 -0.42 -5.80
N LEU A 27 22.21 -0.89 -7.05
CA LEU A 27 21.00 -1.39 -7.69
C LEU A 27 20.41 -2.59 -6.96
N ILE A 28 21.26 -3.54 -6.54
CA ILE A 28 20.84 -4.70 -5.75
C ILE A 28 20.25 -4.24 -4.40
N MET A 29 20.92 -3.30 -3.74
CA MET A 29 20.46 -2.77 -2.45
C MET A 29 19.10 -2.05 -2.59
N PHE A 30 18.92 -1.25 -3.63
CA PHE A 30 17.63 -0.61 -3.93
C PHE A 30 16.53 -1.65 -4.22
N LEU A 31 16.81 -2.70 -4.99
CA LEU A 31 15.83 -3.75 -5.28
C LEU A 31 15.42 -4.50 -4.00
N ILE A 32 16.35 -4.82 -3.12
CA ILE A 32 16.06 -5.51 -1.86
C ILE A 32 15.22 -4.63 -0.94
N ILE A 33 15.67 -3.39 -0.69
CA ILE A 33 14.96 -2.45 0.20
C ILE A 33 13.58 -2.14 -0.36
N GLY A 34 13.48 -1.84 -1.66
CA GLY A 34 12.23 -1.48 -2.29
C GLY A 34 11.22 -2.62 -2.32
N SER A 35 11.65 -3.84 -2.63
CA SER A 35 10.73 -4.99 -2.61
C SER A 35 10.29 -5.33 -1.18
N SER A 36 11.15 -5.13 -0.19
CA SER A 36 10.78 -5.29 1.23
C SER A 36 9.78 -4.22 1.66
N LEU A 37 10.07 -2.95 1.36
CA LEU A 37 9.20 -1.82 1.70
C LEU A 37 7.84 -1.96 1.02
N TYR A 38 7.80 -2.31 -0.27
CA TYR A 38 6.56 -2.55 -1.00
C TYR A 38 5.69 -3.62 -0.33
N ARG A 39 6.30 -4.78 0.00
CA ARG A 39 5.57 -5.88 0.67
C ARG A 39 5.01 -5.46 2.02
N HIS A 40 5.80 -4.79 2.85
CA HIS A 40 5.34 -4.34 4.16
C HIS A 40 4.24 -3.29 4.05
N LEU A 41 4.39 -2.32 3.14
CA LEU A 41 3.45 -1.22 3.00
C LEU A 41 2.12 -1.67 2.38
N SER A 42 2.17 -2.54 1.36
CA SER A 42 0.96 -3.09 0.76
C SER A 42 0.20 -4.00 1.73
N ALA A 43 0.91 -4.81 2.52
CA ALA A 43 0.29 -5.62 3.57
C ALA A 43 -0.35 -4.75 4.67
N TYR A 44 0.32 -3.67 5.08
CA TYR A 44 -0.20 -2.73 6.06
C TYR A 44 -1.46 -1.99 5.56
N ILE A 45 -1.45 -1.49 4.31
CA ILE A 45 -2.61 -0.83 3.70
C ILE A 45 -3.80 -1.80 3.65
N LEU A 46 -3.58 -3.04 3.20
CA LEU A 46 -4.63 -4.04 3.14
C LEU A 46 -5.18 -4.39 4.52
N GLU A 47 -4.33 -4.53 5.53
CA GLU A 47 -4.75 -4.78 6.91
C GLU A 47 -5.56 -3.61 7.48
N GLN A 48 -5.13 -2.36 7.27
CA GLN A 48 -5.85 -1.18 7.72
C GLN A 48 -7.21 -1.03 7.02
N SER A 49 -7.25 -1.22 5.71
CA SER A 49 -8.48 -1.19 4.92
C SER A 49 -9.46 -2.27 5.38
N THR A 50 -8.94 -3.45 5.71
CA THR A 50 -9.71 -4.56 6.28
C THR A 50 -10.31 -4.21 7.64
N LYS A 51 -9.51 -3.70 8.57
CA LYS A 51 -9.98 -3.29 9.90
C LYS A 51 -11.01 -2.16 9.82
N TYR A 52 -10.81 -1.24 8.90
CA TYR A 52 -11.75 -0.14 8.69
C TYR A 52 -13.11 -0.65 8.21
N THR A 53 -13.14 -1.56 7.25
CA THR A 53 -14.40 -2.17 6.76
C THR A 53 -15.10 -3.02 7.82
N ASP A 54 -14.34 -3.78 8.62
CA ASP A 54 -14.90 -4.56 9.73
C ASP A 54 -15.51 -3.63 10.80
N SER A 55 -14.86 -2.51 11.12
CA SER A 55 -15.38 -1.51 12.06
C SER A 55 -16.67 -0.85 11.58
N ILE A 56 -16.77 -0.54 10.27
CA ILE A 56 -18.00 0.01 9.70
C ILE A 56 -19.13 -1.02 9.77
N ALA A 57 -18.83 -2.28 9.45
CA ALA A 57 -19.83 -3.35 9.55
C ALA A 57 -20.38 -3.50 10.99
N GLU A 58 -19.49 -3.39 11.98
CA GLU A 58 -19.87 -3.41 13.39
C GLU A 58 -20.73 -2.20 13.76
N GLN A 59 -20.38 -0.98 13.32
CA GLN A 59 -21.17 0.22 13.57
C GLN A 59 -22.57 0.12 12.97
N VAL A 60 -22.66 -0.34 11.72
CA VAL A 60 -23.95 -0.54 11.06
C VAL A 60 -24.79 -1.58 11.75
N GLN A 61 -24.17 -2.68 12.20
CA GLN A 61 -24.83 -3.71 12.99
C GLN A 61 -25.35 -3.16 14.33
N GLN A 62 -24.55 -2.33 15.01
CA GLN A 62 -24.97 -1.68 16.26
C GLN A 62 -26.12 -0.71 16.03
N ARG A 63 -26.09 0.05 14.92
CA ARG A 63 -27.19 0.95 14.55
C ARG A 63 -28.48 0.19 14.31
N LEU A 64 -28.41 -0.94 13.56
CA LEU A 64 -29.57 -1.83 13.38
C LEU A 64 -30.11 -2.33 14.72
N ASN A 65 -29.26 -2.85 15.60
CA ASN A 65 -29.67 -3.34 16.91
C ASN A 65 -30.28 -2.24 17.78
N SER A 66 -29.72 -1.03 17.77
CA SER A 66 -30.25 0.12 18.49
C SER A 66 -31.64 0.51 18.00
N THR A 67 -31.82 0.59 16.67
CA THR A 67 -33.13 0.93 16.08
C THR A 67 -34.19 -0.12 16.42
N LEU A 68 -33.86 -1.41 16.32
CA LEU A 68 -34.80 -2.49 16.67
C LEU A 68 -35.11 -2.51 18.18
N SER A 69 -34.12 -2.23 19.03
CA SER A 69 -34.30 -2.12 20.47
C SER A 69 -35.17 -0.92 20.87
N GLU A 70 -35.04 0.21 20.18
CA GLU A 70 -35.85 1.40 20.35
C GLU A 70 -37.30 1.11 20.00
N ILE A 71 -37.55 0.44 18.86
CA ILE A 71 -38.91 -0.02 18.48
C ILE A 71 -39.49 -0.92 19.57
N ASP A 72 -38.73 -1.92 20.05
CA ASP A 72 -39.22 -2.82 21.11
C ASP A 72 -39.56 -2.06 22.39
N SER A 73 -38.70 -1.11 22.81
CA SER A 73 -38.96 -0.30 23.99
C SER A 73 -40.24 0.51 23.89
N ASN A 74 -40.47 1.19 22.76
CA ASN A 74 -41.65 2.00 22.52
C ASN A 74 -42.93 1.14 22.49
N ILE A 75 -42.86 -0.03 21.84
CA ILE A 75 -43.96 -0.98 21.82
C ILE A 75 -44.22 -1.58 23.20
N GLN A 76 -43.17 -1.87 23.96
CA GLN A 76 -43.29 -2.37 25.33
C GLN A 76 -43.98 -1.33 26.22
N GLN A 77 -43.71 -0.04 26.06
CA GLN A 77 -44.35 1.05 26.77
C GLN A 77 -45.86 1.09 26.45
N LEU A 78 -46.26 0.95 25.17
CA LEU A 78 -47.62 0.87 24.76
C LEU A 78 -48.33 -0.36 25.39
N CYS A 79 -47.69 -1.54 25.37
CA CYS A 79 -48.27 -2.78 25.91
C CYS A 79 -48.44 -2.74 27.44
N ASN A 80 -47.56 -1.99 28.13
CA ASN A 80 -47.61 -1.85 29.60
C ASN A 80 -48.49 -0.67 30.08
N ASP A 81 -49.07 0.13 29.15
CA ASP A 81 -49.96 1.21 29.54
C ASP A 81 -51.23 0.64 30.19
N ILE A 82 -51.55 1.11 31.40
CA ILE A 82 -52.67 0.59 32.21
C ILE A 82 -54.01 0.76 31.51
N GLN A 83 -54.21 1.82 30.74
CA GLN A 83 -55.44 2.04 30.00
C GLN A 83 -55.60 1.00 28.88
N ILE A 84 -54.51 0.71 28.17
CA ILE A 84 -54.49 -0.32 27.12
C ILE A 84 -54.75 -1.69 27.72
N GLN A 85 -54.11 -2.05 28.84
CA GLN A 85 -54.33 -3.33 29.51
C GLN A 85 -55.77 -3.49 29.98
N ASN A 86 -56.37 -2.45 30.53
CA ASN A 86 -57.78 -2.46 30.94
C ASN A 86 -58.72 -2.63 29.74
N ILE A 87 -58.43 -1.97 28.63
CA ILE A 87 -59.23 -2.11 27.39
C ILE A 87 -59.12 -3.55 26.86
N LEU A 88 -57.92 -4.09 26.79
CA LEU A 88 -57.68 -5.47 26.32
C LEU A 88 -58.35 -6.51 27.22
N TYR A 89 -58.28 -6.34 28.54
CA TYR A 89 -58.96 -7.24 29.49
C TYR A 89 -60.50 -7.22 29.34
N ARG A 90 -61.08 -6.03 29.17
CA ARG A 90 -62.52 -5.88 28.93
C ARG A 90 -62.96 -6.44 27.59
N SER A 91 -62.15 -6.31 26.56
CA SER A 91 -62.42 -6.81 25.21
C SER A 91 -62.50 -8.34 25.14
N GLN A 92 -61.91 -9.07 26.09
CA GLN A 92 -62.00 -10.53 26.14
C GLN A 92 -63.44 -11.02 26.47
N ASN A 93 -64.21 -10.24 27.23
CA ASN A 93 -65.55 -10.58 27.64
C ASN A 93 -66.64 -9.96 26.76
N ASN A 94 -66.35 -8.84 26.14
CA ASN A 94 -67.26 -8.11 25.25
C ASN A 94 -66.54 -7.80 23.92
N ASN A 95 -67.05 -8.36 22.83
CA ASN A 95 -66.48 -8.19 21.49
C ASN A 95 -66.64 -6.75 20.92
N VAL A 96 -67.32 -5.84 21.63
CA VAL A 96 -67.57 -4.46 21.19
C VAL A 96 -66.89 -3.48 22.19
N LEU A 97 -65.94 -2.70 21.73
CA LEU A 97 -65.36 -1.62 22.50
C LEU A 97 -66.30 -0.43 22.59
N SER A 98 -66.35 0.23 23.77
CA SER A 98 -66.99 1.54 23.90
C SER A 98 -66.37 2.60 23.05
N SER A 99 -67.10 3.64 22.66
CA SER A 99 -66.53 4.77 21.90
C SER A 99 -65.38 5.46 22.63
N GLU A 100 -65.39 5.48 23.96
CA GLU A 100 -64.33 6.02 24.81
C GLU A 100 -63.09 5.14 24.77
N ASP A 101 -63.23 3.82 24.85
CA ASP A 101 -62.12 2.87 24.73
C ASP A 101 -61.48 2.96 23.35
N GLN A 102 -62.28 3.09 22.27
CA GLN A 102 -61.78 3.27 20.92
C GLN A 102 -60.97 4.53 20.78
N MET A 103 -61.42 5.66 21.36
CA MET A 103 -60.71 6.94 21.30
C MET A 103 -59.40 6.88 22.08
N THR A 104 -59.39 6.30 23.29
CA THR A 104 -58.21 6.11 24.10
C THR A 104 -57.17 5.24 23.40
N LEU A 105 -57.63 4.09 22.87
CA LEU A 105 -56.75 3.18 22.14
C LEU A 105 -56.10 3.85 20.92
N ARG A 106 -56.90 4.60 20.15
CA ARG A 106 -56.45 5.35 19.00
C ARG A 106 -55.40 6.41 19.41
N GLN A 107 -55.65 7.17 20.46
CA GLN A 107 -54.74 8.19 20.94
C GLN A 107 -53.40 7.59 21.34
N LYS A 108 -53.40 6.51 22.15
CA LYS A 108 -52.16 5.85 22.61
C LYS A 108 -51.35 5.23 21.48
N VAL A 109 -52.01 4.60 20.53
CA VAL A 109 -51.34 4.03 19.36
C VAL A 109 -50.75 5.14 18.50
N MET A 110 -51.49 6.22 18.27
CA MET A 110 -50.96 7.38 17.52
C MET A 110 -49.79 8.08 18.22
N GLU A 111 -49.84 8.22 19.55
CA GLU A 111 -48.69 8.66 20.34
C GLU A 111 -47.47 7.79 20.10
N THR A 112 -47.61 6.48 20.18
CA THR A 112 -46.51 5.52 19.95
C THR A 112 -45.97 5.63 18.53
N LEU A 113 -46.84 5.73 17.51
CA LEU A 113 -46.43 5.91 16.10
C LEU A 113 -45.65 7.21 15.88
N ASN A 114 -45.99 8.30 16.58
CA ASN A 114 -45.29 9.56 16.49
C ASN A 114 -43.84 9.51 17.07
N TYR A 115 -43.61 8.60 18.01
CA TYR A 115 -42.27 8.39 18.59
C TYR A 115 -41.49 7.25 17.93
N THR A 116 -42.10 6.56 16.96
CA THR A 116 -41.49 5.37 16.33
C THR A 116 -41.56 5.49 14.80
N ASP A 117 -40.70 6.36 14.23
CA ASP A 117 -40.71 6.65 12.79
C ASP A 117 -40.58 5.42 11.90
N ALA A 118 -39.90 4.38 12.38
CA ALA A 118 -39.74 3.12 11.67
C ALA A 118 -41.01 2.31 11.50
N VAL A 119 -42.04 2.55 12.34
CA VAL A 119 -43.28 1.78 12.32
C VAL A 119 -44.34 2.53 11.50
N GLN A 120 -44.84 1.87 10.46
CA GLN A 120 -45.89 2.42 9.60
C GLN A 120 -47.29 2.23 10.19
N GLN A 121 -47.55 1.05 10.76
CA GLN A 121 -48.86 0.66 11.23
C GLN A 121 -48.74 -0.29 12.43
N ILE A 122 -49.62 -0.12 13.39
CA ILE A 122 -49.81 -1.04 14.51
C ILE A 122 -51.26 -1.58 14.43
N GLU A 123 -51.40 -2.90 14.56
CA GLU A 123 -52.65 -3.58 14.64
C GLU A 123 -52.71 -4.37 15.94
N ILE A 124 -53.90 -4.37 16.61
CA ILE A 124 -54.11 -5.05 17.86
C ILE A 124 -55.30 -5.99 17.70
N TYR A 125 -55.15 -7.21 18.16
CA TYR A 125 -56.12 -8.30 18.04
C TYR A 125 -56.47 -8.90 19.41
N THR A 126 -57.68 -9.40 19.56
CA THR A 126 -58.14 -10.10 20.78
C THR A 126 -57.49 -11.47 20.95
N ALA A 127 -57.55 -12.05 22.17
CA ALA A 127 -56.93 -13.33 22.46
C ALA A 127 -57.78 -14.54 22.01
N ALA A 128 -59.08 -14.56 22.32
CA ALA A 128 -59.89 -15.73 22.17
C ALA A 128 -60.38 -16.05 20.74
N SER A 129 -60.63 -15.03 19.96
CA SER A 129 -60.88 -15.11 18.52
C SER A 129 -60.19 -13.93 17.91
N PRO A 130 -58.99 -14.09 17.36
CA PRO A 130 -58.14 -12.95 17.02
C PRO A 130 -58.80 -12.00 16.01
N HIS A 131 -59.77 -11.21 16.49
CA HIS A 131 -60.41 -10.12 15.76
C HIS A 131 -59.66 -8.83 16.01
N GLN A 132 -59.54 -8.04 14.99
CA GLN A 132 -58.88 -6.75 15.04
C GLN A 132 -59.72 -5.77 15.88
N ILE A 133 -59.16 -5.25 16.94
CA ILE A 133 -59.73 -4.19 17.78
C ILE A 133 -59.15 -2.82 17.47
N TYR A 134 -58.03 -2.76 16.75
CA TYR A 134 -57.45 -1.55 16.18
C TYR A 134 -56.72 -1.91 14.89
N PRO A 135 -56.90 -1.16 13.79
CA PRO A 135 -57.69 0.06 13.56
C PRO A 135 -59.20 -0.16 13.26
N PHE A 136 -59.91 -0.95 14.00
CA PHE A 136 -61.40 -1.14 13.96
C PHE A 136 -61.98 -1.69 12.64
N ALA A 137 -61.15 -2.41 11.85
CA ALA A 137 -61.55 -2.89 10.52
C ALA A 137 -62.15 -4.30 10.51
N GLN A 138 -62.32 -4.93 11.68
CA GLN A 138 -62.87 -6.27 11.86
C GLN A 138 -62.20 -7.38 11.05
N LYS A 139 -60.89 -7.21 10.74
CA LYS A 139 -60.08 -8.21 10.03
C LYS A 139 -59.67 -9.34 10.97
N SER A 140 -59.41 -10.50 10.39
CA SER A 140 -58.79 -11.60 11.11
C SER A 140 -57.26 -11.44 11.15
N ILE A 141 -56.62 -11.89 12.24
CA ILE A 141 -55.14 -11.90 12.29
C ILE A 141 -54.55 -12.77 11.18
N PHE A 142 -55.28 -13.78 10.71
CA PHE A 142 -54.85 -14.65 9.61
C PHE A 142 -54.86 -14.00 8.24
N ASP A 143 -55.39 -12.77 8.10
CA ASP A 143 -55.22 -11.94 6.90
C ASP A 143 -53.81 -11.38 6.81
N PHE A 144 -53.09 -11.28 7.96
CA PHE A 144 -51.76 -10.75 8.08
C PHE A 144 -50.68 -11.77 8.40
N LEU A 145 -51.01 -12.75 9.26
CA LEU A 145 -50.08 -13.76 9.75
C LEU A 145 -50.48 -15.15 9.31
N THR A 146 -49.55 -15.99 9.01
CA THR A 146 -49.77 -17.43 8.85
C THR A 146 -49.87 -18.09 10.23
N LYS A 147 -50.44 -19.29 10.26
CA LYS A 147 -50.54 -20.04 11.50
C LYS A 147 -49.19 -20.35 12.12
N THR A 148 -48.20 -20.65 11.28
CA THR A 148 -46.82 -20.92 11.71
C THR A 148 -46.13 -19.68 12.32
N GLU A 149 -46.40 -18.49 11.79
CA GLU A 149 -45.90 -17.24 12.36
C GLU A 149 -46.57 -16.93 13.71
N LEU A 150 -47.85 -17.24 13.85
CA LEU A 150 -48.56 -17.06 15.12
C LEU A 150 -48.04 -18.03 16.20
N ASP A 151 -47.80 -19.28 15.83
CA ASP A 151 -47.22 -20.29 16.72
C ASP A 151 -45.80 -19.82 17.21
N LEU A 152 -44.98 -19.23 16.33
CA LEU A 152 -43.68 -18.63 16.70
C LEU A 152 -43.83 -17.46 17.70
N ILE A 153 -44.85 -16.61 17.51
CA ILE A 153 -45.15 -15.49 18.43
C ILE A 153 -45.54 -16.01 19.81
N ASP A 154 -46.34 -17.09 19.84
CA ASP A 154 -46.76 -17.71 21.08
C ASP A 154 -45.62 -18.37 21.84
N GLU A 155 -44.70 -19.03 21.14
CA GLU A 155 -43.48 -19.64 21.73
C GLU A 155 -42.58 -18.62 22.41
N GLN A 156 -42.46 -17.39 21.85
CA GLN A 156 -41.58 -16.33 22.39
C GLN A 156 -42.16 -15.62 23.62
N ASN A 157 -43.37 -15.96 24.03
CA ASN A 157 -43.97 -15.59 25.32
C ASN A 157 -43.84 -14.08 25.67
N GLY A 158 -44.32 -13.23 24.78
CA GLY A 158 -44.38 -11.78 24.98
C GLY A 158 -43.12 -11.00 24.50
N LYS A 159 -42.13 -11.65 23.92
CA LYS A 159 -41.10 -10.98 23.17
C LYS A 159 -41.57 -10.66 21.75
N ILE A 160 -40.95 -9.64 21.13
CA ILE A 160 -41.21 -9.34 19.72
C ILE A 160 -40.57 -10.41 18.84
N VAL A 161 -41.36 -10.92 17.88
CA VAL A 161 -40.92 -11.80 16.81
C VAL A 161 -40.85 -11.00 15.52
N TRP A 162 -39.69 -10.90 14.95
CA TRP A 162 -39.47 -10.22 13.68
C TRP A 162 -39.70 -11.20 12.53
N LEU A 163 -40.62 -10.85 11.61
CA LEU A 163 -41.08 -11.72 10.53
C LEU A 163 -40.70 -11.13 9.18
N SER A 164 -40.01 -11.90 8.35
CA SER A 164 -39.71 -11.50 6.96
C SER A 164 -40.88 -11.86 6.04
N ASN A 165 -41.25 -11.01 5.11
CA ASN A 165 -42.27 -11.30 4.11
C ASN A 165 -41.61 -11.82 2.82
N THR A 166 -41.77 -13.11 2.56
CA THR A 166 -41.19 -13.79 1.38
C THR A 166 -42.11 -13.85 0.16
N LYS A 167 -43.34 -13.33 0.26
CA LYS A 167 -44.41 -13.68 -0.74
C LYS A 167 -45.03 -12.53 -1.53
N GLN A 168 -44.63 -11.25 -1.34
CA GLN A 168 -45.22 -10.14 -2.10
C GLN A 168 -44.16 -9.16 -2.60
N GLU A 169 -44.45 -8.52 -3.74
CA GLU A 169 -43.60 -7.53 -4.42
C GLU A 169 -43.19 -6.30 -3.56
N ASN A 170 -43.86 -6.10 -2.42
CA ASN A 170 -43.47 -5.10 -1.43
C ASN A 170 -42.89 -5.81 -0.21
N SER A 171 -41.57 -5.75 -0.06
CA SER A 171 -40.83 -6.32 1.07
C SER A 171 -41.05 -5.51 2.35
N TYR A 172 -42.20 -5.70 2.99
CA TYR A 172 -42.46 -5.15 4.32
C TYR A 172 -41.92 -6.09 5.40
N ILE A 173 -41.19 -5.52 6.36
CA ILE A 173 -40.85 -6.24 7.58
C ILE A 173 -42.04 -6.14 8.53
N ARG A 174 -42.46 -7.28 9.03
CA ARG A 174 -43.53 -7.38 10.03
C ARG A 174 -42.93 -7.81 11.36
N ALA A 175 -43.57 -7.40 12.44
CA ALA A 175 -43.22 -7.93 13.73
C ALA A 175 -44.50 -8.21 14.51
N GLY A 176 -44.51 -9.30 15.26
CA GLY A 176 -45.63 -9.71 16.07
C GLY A 176 -45.24 -9.89 17.53
N LYS A 177 -46.15 -9.59 18.42
CA LYS A 177 -45.95 -9.75 19.86
C LYS A 177 -47.24 -10.27 20.52
N ARG A 178 -47.07 -11.28 21.35
CA ARG A 178 -48.13 -11.71 22.24
C ARG A 178 -48.25 -10.72 23.39
N LEU A 179 -49.45 -10.20 23.62
CA LEU A 179 -49.77 -9.27 24.70
C LEU A 179 -50.06 -10.02 25.98
N LEU A 180 -49.23 -9.77 26.99
CA LEU A 180 -49.41 -10.31 28.34
C LEU A 180 -49.82 -9.18 29.27
N LEU A 181 -50.96 -9.30 29.92
CA LEU A 181 -51.51 -8.27 30.79
C LEU A 181 -50.86 -8.35 32.18
N SER A 182 -49.86 -7.52 32.41
CA SER A 182 -49.08 -7.53 33.67
C SER A 182 -49.93 -7.26 34.88
N ASP A 183 -50.91 -6.37 34.77
CA ASP A 183 -51.82 -6.01 35.85
C ASP A 183 -52.88 -7.08 36.15
N TYR A 184 -53.01 -8.06 35.26
CA TYR A 184 -53.92 -9.16 35.33
C TYR A 184 -53.23 -10.52 35.35
N GLN A 185 -52.16 -10.66 36.15
CA GLN A 185 -51.43 -11.92 36.32
C GLN A 185 -50.88 -12.53 35.04
N PHE A 186 -50.47 -11.68 34.09
CA PHE A 186 -49.90 -12.07 32.79
C PHE A 186 -50.87 -12.92 31.93
N VAL A 187 -52.18 -12.74 32.12
CA VAL A 187 -53.15 -13.36 31.23
C VAL A 187 -52.91 -12.92 29.78
N HIS A 188 -53.16 -13.81 28.84
CA HIS A 188 -53.07 -13.51 27.42
C HIS A 188 -54.11 -12.46 27.00
N GLY A 189 -53.67 -11.26 26.70
CA GLY A 189 -54.52 -10.12 26.35
C GLY A 189 -54.82 -10.00 24.85
N GLY A 190 -54.09 -10.70 24.01
CA GLY A 190 -54.22 -10.63 22.57
C GLY A 190 -52.87 -10.58 21.84
N TYR A 191 -52.91 -10.07 20.64
CA TYR A 191 -51.72 -9.94 19.81
C TYR A 191 -51.58 -8.51 19.31
N LEU A 192 -50.33 -8.05 19.23
CA LEU A 192 -49.96 -6.84 18.54
C LEU A 192 -49.13 -7.22 17.31
N VAL A 193 -49.51 -6.70 16.17
CA VAL A 193 -48.78 -6.84 14.91
C VAL A 193 -48.39 -5.46 14.42
N MET A 194 -47.16 -5.30 14.04
CA MET A 194 -46.67 -4.05 13.47
C MET A 194 -46.12 -4.27 12.07
N LEU A 195 -46.29 -3.26 11.24
CA LEU A 195 -45.71 -3.16 9.90
C LEU A 195 -44.67 -2.06 9.92
N LEU A 196 -43.45 -2.40 9.54
CA LEU A 196 -42.41 -1.44 9.47
C LEU A 196 -42.35 -0.75 8.11
N ARG A 197 -41.93 0.51 8.08
CA ARG A 197 -41.70 1.25 6.83
C ARG A 197 -40.59 0.60 6.04
N PRO A 198 -40.69 0.55 4.69
CA PRO A 198 -39.61 0.03 3.86
C PRO A 198 -38.31 0.82 4.02
N ASP A 199 -38.42 2.12 4.28
CA ASP A 199 -37.31 3.09 4.36
C ASP A 199 -36.56 3.06 5.69
N PHE A 200 -37.03 2.34 6.72
CA PHE A 200 -36.33 2.31 8.00
C PHE A 200 -34.91 1.69 7.92
N LEU A 201 -34.61 0.95 6.85
CA LEU A 201 -33.29 0.39 6.56
C LEU A 201 -32.46 1.22 5.55
N GLU A 202 -32.98 2.38 5.11
CA GLU A 202 -32.26 3.24 4.15
C GLU A 202 -30.93 3.77 4.72
N PHE A 203 -30.78 3.81 6.03
CA PHE A 203 -29.50 4.14 6.66
C PHE A 203 -28.36 3.23 6.20
N PHE A 204 -28.64 2.01 5.79
CA PHE A 204 -27.62 1.15 5.17
C PHE A 204 -27.07 1.77 3.89
N GLN A 205 -27.91 2.39 3.09
CA GLN A 205 -27.46 3.05 1.87
C GLN A 205 -26.66 4.31 2.18
N GLU A 206 -27.07 5.09 3.19
CA GLU A 206 -26.35 6.29 3.62
C GLU A 206 -24.96 5.96 4.15
N ASP A 207 -24.86 4.97 5.04
CA ASP A 207 -23.62 4.54 5.66
C ASP A 207 -22.60 3.97 4.63
N PHE A 208 -23.09 3.46 3.49
CA PHE A 208 -22.28 2.88 2.43
C PHE A 208 -22.11 3.77 1.19
N GLN A 209 -22.65 5.00 1.16
CA GLN A 209 -22.49 5.92 0.03
C GLN A 209 -21.00 6.17 -0.35
N GLN A 210 -20.13 6.15 0.63
CA GLN A 210 -18.68 6.35 0.41
C GLN A 210 -18.01 5.18 -0.32
N PHE A 211 -18.63 4.00 -0.35
CA PHE A 211 -18.11 2.81 -1.02
C PHE A 211 -18.83 2.60 -2.35
N SER A 212 -18.25 3.11 -3.43
CA SER A 212 -18.78 2.86 -4.77
C SER A 212 -18.87 1.36 -5.05
N ASN A 213 -19.94 0.91 -5.68
CA ASN A 213 -20.16 -0.51 -6.01
C ASN A 213 -20.24 -1.46 -4.80
N SER A 214 -20.59 -0.96 -3.61
CA SER A 214 -20.88 -1.82 -2.45
C SER A 214 -22.32 -2.31 -2.47
N ALA A 215 -22.57 -3.42 -1.80
CA ALA A 215 -23.90 -3.97 -1.61
C ALA A 215 -24.08 -4.46 -0.17
N VAL A 216 -25.32 -4.40 0.31
CA VAL A 216 -25.72 -4.85 1.64
C VAL A 216 -26.87 -5.84 1.52
N PHE A 217 -26.75 -6.95 2.20
CA PHE A 217 -27.76 -7.99 2.29
C PHE A 217 -28.14 -8.20 3.75
N LEU A 218 -29.42 -8.21 4.03
CA LEU A 218 -29.96 -8.62 5.32
C LEU A 218 -30.80 -9.85 5.12
N LYS A 219 -30.48 -10.93 5.80
CA LYS A 219 -31.18 -12.21 5.74
C LYS A 219 -31.76 -12.55 7.09
N ASP A 220 -32.89 -13.27 7.09
CA ASP A 220 -33.48 -13.82 8.29
C ASP A 220 -32.78 -15.11 8.76
N THR A 221 -33.22 -15.65 9.88
CA THR A 221 -32.69 -16.91 10.45
C THR A 221 -32.90 -18.14 9.55
N THR A 222 -33.75 -18.05 8.56
CA THR A 222 -34.03 -19.12 7.58
C THR A 222 -33.26 -18.91 6.29
N GLY A 223 -32.49 -17.82 6.18
CA GLY A 223 -31.69 -17.48 5.00
C GLY A 223 -32.47 -16.71 3.92
N ASN A 224 -33.73 -16.34 4.17
CA ASN A 224 -34.50 -15.51 3.24
C ASN A 224 -34.00 -14.07 3.26
N LEU A 225 -34.01 -13.45 2.10
CA LEU A 225 -33.62 -12.05 1.95
C LEU A 225 -34.68 -11.13 2.51
N ILE A 226 -34.33 -10.30 3.50
CA ILE A 226 -35.16 -9.25 4.09
C ILE A 226 -34.97 -7.93 3.35
N TYR A 227 -33.72 -7.59 3.11
CA TYR A 227 -33.35 -6.31 2.50
C TYR A 227 -32.12 -6.46 1.62
N PHE A 228 -32.13 -5.74 0.51
CA PHE A 228 -31.01 -5.61 -0.39
C PHE A 228 -30.88 -4.16 -0.82
N SER A 229 -29.69 -3.63 -0.73
CA SER A 229 -29.36 -2.32 -1.27
C SER A 229 -27.99 -2.37 -1.93
N SER A 230 -27.84 -1.62 -3.01
CA SER A 230 -26.56 -1.45 -3.70
C SER A 230 -26.43 -0.02 -4.22
N ASN A 231 -25.24 0.52 -4.14
CA ASN A 231 -24.92 1.83 -4.70
C ASN A 231 -24.76 1.82 -6.23
N ASN A 232 -24.83 0.64 -6.84
CA ASN A 232 -24.81 0.49 -8.30
C ASN A 232 -25.98 -0.39 -8.73
N PRO A 233 -26.88 0.10 -9.59
CA PRO A 233 -28.05 -0.66 -10.04
C PRO A 233 -27.73 -1.91 -10.87
N GLU A 234 -26.50 -2.03 -11.39
CA GLU A 234 -26.05 -3.21 -12.14
C GLU A 234 -25.67 -4.38 -11.22
N ILE A 235 -25.53 -4.13 -9.92
CA ILE A 235 -25.17 -5.15 -8.94
C ILE A 235 -26.43 -5.84 -8.49
N SER A 236 -26.51 -7.15 -8.76
CA SER A 236 -27.53 -8.05 -8.25
C SER A 236 -26.90 -9.10 -7.33
N ILE A 237 -27.75 -9.82 -6.60
CA ILE A 237 -27.32 -10.91 -5.70
C ILE A 237 -26.44 -11.93 -6.43
N ASP A 238 -26.75 -12.22 -7.69
CA ASP A 238 -26.05 -13.21 -8.52
C ASP A 238 -24.71 -12.71 -9.05
N THR A 239 -24.50 -11.39 -9.15
CA THR A 239 -23.26 -10.79 -9.67
C THR A 239 -22.17 -10.64 -8.63
N VAL A 240 -22.51 -10.71 -7.35
CA VAL A 240 -21.56 -10.55 -6.24
C VAL A 240 -20.84 -11.87 -5.99
N THR A 241 -19.58 -11.95 -6.43
CA THR A 241 -18.75 -13.14 -6.26
C THR A 241 -17.57 -12.89 -5.32
N SER A 242 -17.12 -13.92 -4.62
CA SER A 242 -15.96 -13.87 -3.71
C SER A 242 -14.63 -13.50 -4.40
N LYS A 243 -14.57 -13.56 -5.73
CA LYS A 243 -13.38 -13.13 -6.49
C LYS A 243 -13.25 -11.61 -6.62
N SER A 244 -14.38 -10.90 -6.59
CA SER A 244 -14.43 -9.44 -6.80
C SER A 244 -14.80 -8.66 -5.57
N TYR A 245 -15.36 -9.33 -4.56
CA TYR A 245 -15.87 -8.70 -3.34
C TYR A 245 -15.31 -9.34 -2.09
N ARG A 246 -15.06 -8.51 -1.07
CA ARG A 246 -14.88 -8.93 0.30
C ARG A 246 -16.25 -8.95 0.97
N PHE A 247 -16.56 -10.05 1.63
CA PHE A 247 -17.77 -10.21 2.43
C PHE A 247 -17.42 -10.00 3.90
N VAL A 248 -18.16 -9.11 4.55
CA VAL A 248 -18.11 -8.93 6.00
C VAL A 248 -19.49 -9.30 6.52
N THR A 249 -19.56 -10.38 7.24
CA THR A 249 -20.84 -10.91 7.78
C THR A 249 -20.86 -10.73 9.28
N SER A 250 -21.97 -10.19 9.78
CA SER A 250 -22.25 -10.06 11.21
C SER A 250 -23.67 -10.50 11.52
N THR A 251 -23.89 -11.06 12.71
CA THR A 251 -25.22 -11.54 13.13
C THR A 251 -25.74 -10.61 14.21
N SER A 252 -27.00 -10.16 14.06
CA SER A 252 -27.68 -9.36 15.07
C SER A 252 -27.90 -10.20 16.34
N ALA A 253 -27.37 -9.72 17.46
CA ALA A 253 -27.67 -10.34 18.76
C ALA A 253 -29.15 -10.21 19.17
N TYR A 254 -29.88 -9.30 18.51
CA TYR A 254 -31.28 -8.98 18.83
C TYR A 254 -32.26 -9.82 18.04
N THR A 255 -32.04 -10.03 16.76
CA THR A 255 -32.97 -10.73 15.85
C THR A 255 -32.42 -12.03 15.31
N ASN A 256 -31.12 -12.31 15.49
CA ASN A 256 -30.35 -13.35 14.80
C ASN A 256 -30.36 -13.20 13.27
N TRP A 257 -30.65 -12.01 12.75
CA TRP A 257 -30.52 -11.72 11.33
C TRP A 257 -29.07 -11.62 10.94
N GLU A 258 -28.76 -12.09 9.75
CA GLU A 258 -27.42 -12.04 9.17
C GLU A 258 -27.30 -10.81 8.27
N LEU A 259 -26.45 -9.87 8.69
CA LEU A 259 -26.07 -8.73 7.89
C LEU A 259 -24.78 -9.07 7.14
N THR A 260 -24.82 -9.05 5.82
CA THR A 260 -23.66 -9.24 4.96
C THR A 260 -23.41 -7.98 4.15
N ILE A 261 -22.21 -7.45 4.28
CA ILE A 261 -21.73 -6.28 3.56
C ILE A 261 -20.71 -6.74 2.54
N CYS A 262 -20.90 -6.31 1.28
CA CYS A 262 -20.05 -6.66 0.15
C CYS A 262 -19.30 -5.41 -0.31
N ILE A 263 -17.97 -5.42 -0.16
CA ILE A 263 -17.10 -4.31 -0.55
C ILE A 263 -16.21 -4.77 -1.69
N PRO A 264 -16.14 -4.05 -2.82
CA PRO A 264 -15.26 -4.40 -3.92
C PRO A 264 -13.79 -4.44 -3.50
N LEU A 265 -13.07 -5.46 -3.91
CA LEU A 265 -11.63 -5.58 -3.63
C LEU A 265 -10.82 -4.46 -4.29
N ASP A 266 -11.31 -3.90 -5.39
CA ASP A 266 -10.65 -2.77 -6.06
C ASP A 266 -10.62 -1.52 -5.17
N LEU A 267 -11.65 -1.28 -4.36
CA LEU A 267 -11.66 -0.18 -3.39
C LEU A 267 -10.64 -0.38 -2.28
N LEU A 268 -10.48 -1.62 -1.81
CA LEU A 268 -9.47 -1.95 -0.80
C LEU A 268 -8.05 -1.77 -1.31
N ASN A 269 -7.86 -1.89 -2.62
CA ASN A 269 -6.58 -1.75 -3.31
C ASN A 269 -6.37 -0.37 -3.95
N GLN A 270 -7.28 0.58 -3.73
CA GLN A 270 -7.29 1.87 -4.43
C GLN A 270 -6.01 2.69 -4.20
N ASP A 271 -5.38 2.55 -3.04
CA ASP A 271 -4.13 3.24 -2.71
C ASP A 271 -2.85 2.56 -3.25
N LEU A 272 -2.95 1.31 -3.72
CA LEU A 272 -1.79 0.58 -4.23
C LEU A 272 -1.18 1.19 -5.51
N PRO A 273 -1.94 1.70 -6.50
CA PRO A 273 -1.38 2.38 -7.67
C PRO A 273 -0.58 3.63 -7.30
N TRP A 274 -1.07 4.44 -6.36
CA TRP A 274 -0.34 5.60 -5.86
C TRP A 274 0.97 5.19 -5.19
N LEU A 275 0.96 4.13 -4.37
CA LEU A 275 2.14 3.56 -3.76
C LEU A 275 3.18 3.12 -4.82
N ASN A 276 2.73 2.44 -5.88
CA ASN A 276 3.59 2.04 -6.98
C ASN A 276 4.24 3.25 -7.68
N GLN A 277 3.49 4.30 -7.94
CA GLN A 277 4.01 5.52 -8.56
C GLN A 277 5.04 6.21 -7.68
N THR A 278 4.78 6.35 -6.38
CA THR A 278 5.73 6.97 -5.43
C THR A 278 7.00 6.14 -5.28
N LEU A 279 6.89 4.82 -5.24
CA LEU A 279 8.05 3.93 -5.23
C LEU A 279 8.87 4.05 -6.52
N LEU A 280 8.24 4.01 -7.69
CA LEU A 280 8.93 4.19 -8.96
C LEU A 280 9.65 5.55 -9.05
N ALA A 281 9.01 6.62 -8.59
CA ALA A 281 9.62 7.95 -8.55
C ALA A 281 10.84 8.01 -7.60
N THR A 282 10.72 7.44 -6.40
CA THR A 282 11.83 7.36 -5.43
C THR A 282 12.98 6.50 -5.94
N PHE A 283 12.68 5.36 -6.60
CA PHE A 283 13.69 4.54 -7.27
C PHE A 283 14.40 5.31 -8.39
N GLY A 284 13.66 6.00 -9.25
CA GLY A 284 14.20 6.83 -10.32
C GLY A 284 15.14 7.89 -9.77
N MET A 285 14.74 8.60 -8.72
CA MET A 285 15.56 9.62 -8.06
C MET A 285 16.79 9.01 -7.39
N GLY A 286 16.67 7.88 -6.70
CA GLY A 286 17.79 7.16 -6.11
C GLY A 286 18.79 6.67 -7.15
N ALA A 287 18.33 6.14 -8.28
CA ALA A 287 19.19 5.69 -9.37
C ALA A 287 19.96 6.85 -10.02
N THR A 288 19.31 7.99 -10.26
CA THR A 288 19.97 9.18 -10.84
C THR A 288 20.99 9.76 -9.88
N LEU A 289 20.69 9.83 -8.58
CA LEU A 289 21.61 10.30 -7.56
C LEU A 289 22.82 9.36 -7.43
N SER A 290 22.58 8.05 -7.43
CA SER A 290 23.63 7.02 -7.42
C SER A 290 24.56 7.14 -8.62
N LEU A 291 24.00 7.31 -9.81
CA LEU A 291 24.79 7.50 -11.03
C LEU A 291 25.66 8.77 -10.94
N PHE A 292 25.08 9.86 -10.44
CA PHE A 292 25.81 11.12 -10.25
C PHE A 292 27.01 10.94 -9.31
N PHE A 293 26.82 10.36 -8.12
CA PHE A 293 27.91 10.11 -7.18
C PHE A 293 28.94 9.13 -7.73
N CYS A 294 28.50 8.10 -8.44
CA CYS A 294 29.41 7.15 -9.08
C CYS A 294 30.32 7.82 -10.10
N LEU A 295 29.79 8.69 -10.96
CA LEU A 295 30.56 9.46 -11.92
C LEU A 295 31.51 10.45 -11.24
N LEU A 296 31.08 11.06 -10.13
CA LEU A 296 31.90 11.99 -9.36
C LEU A 296 33.09 11.28 -8.72
N ILE A 297 32.88 10.15 -8.04
CA ILE A 297 33.94 9.32 -7.44
C ILE A 297 34.89 8.81 -8.52
N ALA A 298 34.34 8.31 -9.63
CA ALA A 298 35.15 7.85 -10.75
C ALA A 298 36.07 8.95 -11.30
N ARG A 299 35.59 10.19 -11.37
CA ARG A 299 36.33 11.33 -11.82
C ARG A 299 37.41 11.74 -10.80
N MET A 300 37.08 11.69 -9.51
CA MET A 300 38.03 12.05 -8.43
C MET A 300 39.19 11.06 -8.29
N ILE A 301 38.98 9.78 -8.54
CA ILE A 301 40.00 8.73 -8.37
C ILE A 301 40.69 8.44 -9.70
N SER A 302 39.95 8.25 -10.78
CA SER A 302 40.51 7.76 -12.05
C SER A 302 41.23 8.82 -12.86
N ALA A 303 40.86 10.09 -12.72
CA ALA A 303 41.53 11.16 -13.47
C ALA A 303 42.97 11.37 -12.98
N PRO A 304 43.27 11.50 -11.66
CA PRO A 304 44.64 11.60 -11.15
C PRO A 304 45.52 10.41 -11.56
N ILE A 305 45.03 9.18 -11.39
CA ILE A 305 45.77 7.97 -11.76
C ILE A 305 46.10 7.95 -13.26
N ARG A 306 45.18 8.38 -14.11
CA ARG A 306 45.40 8.45 -15.56
C ARG A 306 46.43 9.51 -15.92
N ASP A 307 46.44 10.66 -15.25
CA ASP A 307 47.41 11.73 -15.49
C ASP A 307 48.79 11.31 -15.03
N MET A 308 48.91 10.66 -13.87
CA MET A 308 50.19 10.07 -13.41
C MET A 308 50.70 9.00 -14.39
N LYS A 309 49.78 8.09 -14.83
CA LYS A 309 50.15 7.09 -15.84
C LYS A 309 50.69 7.72 -17.14
N LYS A 310 50.13 8.86 -17.58
CA LYS A 310 50.62 9.59 -18.75
C LYS A 310 51.99 10.21 -18.50
N ALA A 311 52.22 10.77 -17.31
CA ALA A 311 53.46 11.35 -16.91
C ALA A 311 54.60 10.31 -16.79
N MET A 312 54.25 9.05 -16.44
CA MET A 312 55.20 7.92 -16.40
C MET A 312 55.70 7.49 -17.79
N TYR A 313 55.05 7.97 -18.86
CA TYR A 313 55.49 7.60 -20.21
C TYR A 313 56.81 8.33 -20.52
N ILE A 314 57.87 7.54 -20.75
CA ILE A 314 59.22 8.06 -21.00
C ILE A 314 59.21 8.84 -22.32
N SER A 315 59.54 10.12 -22.25
CA SER A 315 59.78 10.96 -23.41
C SER A 315 61.29 11.32 -23.44
N ASN A 316 61.98 11.02 -24.54
CA ASN A 316 63.42 11.29 -24.71
C ASN A 316 64.33 10.73 -23.60
N GLY A 317 63.97 9.54 -23.05
CA GLY A 317 64.76 8.86 -22.03
C GLY A 317 64.61 9.40 -20.61
N LYS A 318 63.72 10.39 -20.38
CA LYS A 318 63.51 11.00 -19.05
C LYS A 318 62.04 10.87 -18.65
N LEU A 319 61.80 10.62 -17.36
CA LEU A 319 60.47 10.68 -16.74
C LEU A 319 60.01 12.14 -16.62
N GLN A 320 58.70 12.38 -16.81
CA GLN A 320 58.15 13.73 -16.71
C GLN A 320 57.40 13.90 -15.37
N LYS A 321 57.52 15.08 -14.77
CA LYS A 321 56.77 15.47 -13.60
C LYS A 321 55.28 15.71 -13.95
N ASN A 322 54.40 15.37 -13.03
CA ASN A 322 53.02 15.76 -13.10
C ASN A 322 52.77 16.98 -12.21
N LEU A 323 52.63 18.16 -12.82
CA LEU A 323 52.45 19.44 -12.12
C LEU A 323 51.01 19.74 -11.73
N LYS A 324 50.09 18.82 -11.98
CA LYS A 324 48.66 19.02 -11.63
C LYS A 324 48.45 18.91 -10.13
N VAL A 325 47.57 19.79 -9.62
CA VAL A 325 47.06 19.72 -8.24
C VAL A 325 45.71 19.06 -8.25
N TYR A 326 45.50 18.12 -7.36
CA TYR A 326 44.25 17.37 -7.22
C TYR A 326 43.50 17.82 -5.98
N TRP A 327 42.15 17.72 -6.02
CA TRP A 327 41.30 18.11 -4.90
C TRP A 327 41.39 17.11 -3.73
N ASN A 328 41.73 15.86 -4.01
CA ASN A 328 41.94 14.82 -3.00
C ASN A 328 43.38 14.92 -2.45
N SER A 329 43.51 15.04 -1.12
CA SER A 329 44.77 15.11 -0.37
C SER A 329 45.69 13.93 -0.68
N ASP A 330 45.13 12.69 -0.63
CA ASP A 330 45.91 11.48 -0.84
C ASP A 330 46.47 11.39 -2.26
N MET A 331 45.72 11.90 -3.25
CA MET A 331 46.15 11.97 -4.63
C MET A 331 47.23 13.04 -4.84
N ASN A 332 47.20 14.15 -4.09
CA ASN A 332 48.25 15.14 -4.09
C ASN A 332 49.52 14.61 -3.43
N GLU A 333 49.41 13.93 -2.32
CA GLU A 333 50.55 13.29 -1.64
C GLU A 333 51.21 12.24 -2.53
N LEU A 334 50.40 11.37 -3.16
CA LEU A 334 50.91 10.41 -4.13
C LEU A 334 51.59 11.08 -5.31
N ASN A 335 51.05 12.21 -5.80
CA ASN A 335 51.65 12.99 -6.88
C ASN A 335 52.98 13.63 -6.46
N LEU A 336 53.09 14.11 -5.22
CA LEU A 336 54.32 14.64 -4.65
C LEU A 336 55.44 13.59 -4.62
N HIS A 337 55.12 12.41 -4.08
CA HIS A 337 56.06 11.28 -4.03
C HIS A 337 56.48 10.79 -5.42
N TYR A 338 55.52 10.75 -6.35
CA TYR A 338 55.85 10.46 -7.76
C TYR A 338 56.85 11.47 -8.33
N ASN A 339 56.62 12.77 -8.12
CA ASN A 339 57.49 13.82 -8.62
C ASN A 339 58.92 13.76 -7.98
N GLN A 340 58.99 13.39 -6.68
CA GLN A 340 60.29 13.15 -6.02
C GLN A 340 61.05 11.95 -6.62
N LEU A 341 60.33 10.87 -6.95
CA LEU A 341 60.90 9.72 -7.66
C LEU A 341 61.41 10.09 -9.05
N VAL A 342 60.65 10.94 -9.77
CA VAL A 342 61.09 11.47 -11.10
C VAL A 342 62.37 12.25 -10.97
N ASP A 343 62.52 13.14 -9.98
CA ASP A 343 63.70 13.89 -9.72
C ASP A 343 64.94 13.00 -9.48
N LYS A 344 64.78 12.05 -8.56
CA LYS A 344 65.80 11.11 -8.20
C LYS A 344 66.23 10.20 -9.36
N ASN A 345 65.26 9.74 -10.16
CA ASN A 345 65.57 8.95 -11.35
C ASN A 345 66.32 9.74 -12.40
N ASN A 346 65.94 10.99 -12.70
CA ASN A 346 66.61 11.85 -13.67
C ASN A 346 68.01 12.23 -13.20
N GLU A 347 68.18 12.43 -11.88
CA GLU A 347 69.54 12.66 -11.28
C GLU A 347 70.46 11.44 -11.49
N LEU A 348 69.92 10.22 -11.21
CA LEU A 348 70.72 8.99 -11.43
C LEU A 348 71.07 8.77 -12.90
N ILE A 349 70.19 9.04 -13.82
CA ILE A 349 70.43 8.94 -15.26
C ILE A 349 71.54 9.91 -15.65
N GLN A 350 71.51 11.13 -15.13
CA GLN A 350 72.55 12.15 -15.40
C GLN A 350 73.90 11.71 -14.85
N GLU A 351 73.92 11.18 -13.62
CA GLU A 351 75.18 10.69 -12.99
C GLU A 351 75.74 9.49 -13.76
N VAL A 352 74.97 8.58 -14.23
CA VAL A 352 75.44 7.44 -15.05
C VAL A 352 75.95 7.94 -16.36
N PHE A 353 75.28 8.88 -17.01
CA PHE A 353 75.71 9.45 -18.28
C PHE A 353 77.04 10.19 -18.14
N GLU A 354 77.24 11.01 -17.08
CA GLU A 354 78.48 11.70 -16.79
C GLU A 354 79.63 10.71 -16.53
N LYS A 355 79.36 9.62 -15.76
CA LYS A 355 80.39 8.57 -15.55
C LYS A 355 80.77 7.85 -16.86
N GLU A 356 79.82 7.62 -17.76
CA GLU A 356 80.05 6.98 -19.05
C GLU A 356 80.90 7.90 -19.95
N ILE A 357 80.64 9.23 -19.96
CA ILE A 357 81.40 10.21 -20.65
C ILE A 357 82.87 10.28 -20.13
N MET A 358 82.98 10.30 -18.77
CA MET A 358 84.36 10.34 -18.16
C MET A 358 85.09 9.03 -18.46
N LYS A 359 84.51 7.90 -18.45
CA LYS A 359 85.08 6.60 -18.81
C LYS A 359 85.57 6.62 -20.26
N THR A 360 84.69 7.04 -21.19
CA THR A 360 85.00 7.11 -22.62
C THR A 360 86.14 8.07 -22.87
N LYS A 361 86.17 9.25 -22.19
CA LYS A 361 87.22 10.21 -22.26
C LYS A 361 88.55 9.62 -21.76
N ALA A 362 88.55 8.92 -20.62
CA ALA A 362 89.77 8.27 -20.10
C ALA A 362 90.26 7.16 -21.04
N GLU A 363 89.38 6.40 -21.66
CA GLU A 363 89.75 5.41 -22.68
C GLU A 363 90.36 6.05 -23.91
N ILE A 364 89.86 7.20 -24.41
CA ILE A 364 90.40 7.94 -25.51
C ILE A 364 91.78 8.50 -25.13
N GLU A 365 91.96 9.11 -23.94
CA GLU A 365 93.25 9.61 -23.45
C GLU A 365 94.23 8.46 -23.31
N ALA A 366 93.86 7.29 -22.83
CA ALA A 366 94.75 6.13 -22.77
C ALA A 366 95.16 5.64 -24.16
N LEU A 367 94.27 5.59 -25.11
CA LEU A 367 94.56 5.24 -26.51
C LEU A 367 95.49 6.29 -27.17
N GLN A 368 95.25 7.57 -26.93
CA GLN A 368 96.09 8.62 -27.41
C GLN A 368 97.48 8.56 -26.85
N SER A 369 97.62 8.16 -25.55
CA SER A 369 98.93 8.00 -24.92
C SER A 369 99.75 6.84 -25.49
N GLN A 370 99.10 5.85 -26.08
CA GLN A 370 99.76 4.70 -26.73
C GLN A 370 100.32 5.08 -28.10
N VAL A 371 99.87 6.18 -28.66
CA VAL A 371 100.45 6.76 -29.89
C VAL A 371 101.63 7.67 -29.46
N ASN A 372 102.81 7.13 -29.50
CA ASN A 372 104.04 7.89 -29.14
C ASN A 372 104.16 9.11 -30.06
N PRO A 373 103.91 10.37 -29.59
CA PRO A 373 103.91 11.57 -30.42
C PRO A 373 105.32 11.80 -31.04
N HIS A 374 106.34 11.41 -30.30
CA HIS A 374 107.71 11.55 -30.73
C HIS A 374 108.02 10.60 -31.90
N PHE A 375 107.39 9.39 -31.94
CA PHE A 375 107.55 8.49 -33.08
C PHE A 375 106.87 9.06 -34.35
N ILE A 376 105.75 9.68 -34.25
CA ILE A 376 105.03 10.28 -35.37
C ILE A 376 105.80 11.51 -35.89
N ILE A 377 106.30 12.36 -34.96
CA ILE A 377 107.12 13.52 -35.34
C ILE A 377 108.38 13.05 -36.02
N ASN A 378 109.11 12.10 -35.45
CA ASN A 378 110.30 11.53 -36.04
C ASN A 378 110.05 10.83 -37.39
N ALA A 379 108.91 10.15 -37.55
CA ALA A 379 108.55 9.57 -38.84
C ALA A 379 108.22 10.64 -39.88
N LEU A 380 107.48 11.67 -39.49
CA LEU A 380 107.21 12.85 -40.36
C LEU A 380 108.47 13.61 -40.72
N GLU A 381 109.36 13.87 -39.77
CA GLU A 381 110.65 14.47 -40.04
C GLU A 381 111.47 13.60 -40.97
N SER A 382 111.49 12.29 -40.79
CA SER A 382 112.13 11.34 -41.67
C SER A 382 111.56 11.39 -43.09
N VAL A 383 110.27 11.44 -43.22
CA VAL A 383 109.62 11.59 -44.53
C VAL A 383 109.88 12.97 -45.11
N TYR A 384 109.86 14.02 -44.31
CA TYR A 384 110.25 15.40 -44.72
C TYR A 384 111.67 15.49 -45.27
N TRP A 385 112.63 14.91 -44.54
CA TRP A 385 113.99 14.87 -44.97
C TRP A 385 114.19 13.96 -46.22
N CYS A 386 113.42 12.90 -46.35
CA CYS A 386 113.45 12.09 -47.58
C CYS A 386 112.85 12.84 -48.80
N LEU A 387 111.83 13.64 -48.59
CA LEU A 387 111.23 14.46 -49.68
C LEU A 387 112.18 15.63 -50.10
N ILE A 388 112.84 16.29 -49.16
CA ILE A 388 113.86 17.32 -49.44
C ILE A 388 115.03 16.71 -50.22
N LYS A 389 115.46 15.50 -49.85
CA LYS A 389 116.60 14.85 -50.49
C LYS A 389 116.26 14.36 -51.92
N LYS A 390 115.05 14.22 -52.28
CA LYS A 390 114.53 13.86 -53.61
C LYS A 390 114.18 15.04 -54.50
N GLY A 391 114.29 16.29 -53.99
CA GLY A 391 114.10 17.48 -54.83
C GLY A 391 112.58 17.76 -55.18
N ASP A 392 111.68 17.13 -54.50
CA ASP A 392 110.24 17.29 -54.79
C ASP A 392 109.53 18.38 -53.93
N LEU A 393 110.34 19.37 -53.48
CA LEU A 393 109.84 20.55 -52.73
C LEU A 393 109.95 21.86 -53.50
N GLU A 394 109.87 21.80 -54.80
CA GLU A 394 109.55 22.95 -55.64
C GLU A 394 108.32 22.60 -56.48
N ASN A 395 107.09 22.73 -55.91
CA ASN A 395 105.86 23.20 -56.50
C ASN A 395 104.81 23.37 -55.43
#